data_54d6714690cd89167412d2a2ff4cb805
#
_entry.id   54d6714690cd89167412d2a2ff4cb805
#
_cell.length_a   1.000
_cell.length_b   1.000
_cell.length_c   1.000
_cell.angle_alpha   90.00
_cell.angle_beta   90.00
_cell.angle_gamma   90.00
#
_symmetry.space_group_name_H-M   'P 1'
#
loop_
_entity.id
_entity.type
_entity.pdbx_description
1 polymer ?
#
loop_
_entity_poly.entity_id
_entity_poly.type
_entity_poly.pdbx_seq_one_letter_code
_entity_poly.pdbx_strand_id
1 'polypeptide(L)'
;MRATRFGMVSVTLVLLASLAGSPQLASAQGPAPQKAPALGYAAKKPVFGGACAMCPWGSMADVVKEALKPYGWEIQICYVCAGGPRAARLVAGKVVPPKPEPGSNQPLPPDAPLDLGATGTEFLWWAYQGTNAFAQDPEGPRKDLRLVANIQQPSYFLVAVKADSPITDLRQIVENRMAVKFMLSDIMRDASHLTNRYNLTEEKLKSFGGELVGSGPPNRENLDVVAGWGSLITAPEYSYWYEVTQKYNLRFLELPKDLIEQWAKEGNMQVRNVPVGLFRGLDRSFPTVAKSGAVVYGRTDMPDEFAYTLAKALDEHQDLLQWTHMNFSYNVQTVWKAFGVPLHPGAARYYKERGYMK
;
A
#
# COMPACT_ATOMS: atom_id res chain seq x y z
N MET A 1 31.94 -46.50 -50.26
CA MET A 1 31.22 -47.59 -51.02
C MET A 1 29.73 -47.32 -50.95
N ARG A 2 29.14 -47.29 -52.13
CA ARG A 2 27.71 -47.29 -52.50
C ARG A 2 26.80 -46.16 -52.07
N ALA A 3 26.61 -45.28 -53.04
CA ALA A 3 25.45 -44.43 -53.25
C ALA A 3 24.22 -45.26 -53.67
N THR A 4 23.04 -44.84 -53.35
CA THR A 4 21.84 -45.14 -54.13
C THR A 4 20.93 -43.90 -54.20
N ARG A 5 20.74 -43.44 -55.42
CA ARG A 5 19.75 -42.43 -55.85
C ARG A 5 18.41 -43.15 -56.08
N PHE A 6 17.33 -42.40 -56.02
CA PHE A 6 16.01 -42.42 -56.74
C PHE A 6 15.00 -41.67 -55.91
N GLY A 7 14.11 -40.88 -56.38
CA GLY A 7 13.69 -40.52 -57.71
C GLY A 7 12.56 -39.50 -57.56
N MET A 8 12.57 -38.53 -58.42
CA MET A 8 11.59 -37.41 -58.49
C MET A 8 10.28 -37.94 -59.09
N VAL A 9 9.12 -37.65 -58.41
CA VAL A 9 7.81 -37.76 -59.07
C VAL A 9 7.11 -36.43 -58.93
N SER A 10 7.00 -35.74 -60.06
CA SER A 10 6.15 -34.56 -60.21
C SER A 10 4.70 -35.01 -60.35
N VAL A 11 3.82 -34.53 -59.53
CA VAL A 11 2.36 -34.58 -59.71
C VAL A 11 1.81 -33.19 -59.81
N THR A 12 1.40 -32.82 -60.99
CA THR A 12 0.64 -31.63 -61.36
C THR A 12 -0.79 -31.84 -60.84
N LEU A 13 -1.28 -30.98 -59.96
CA LEU A 13 -2.67 -31.01 -59.61
C LEU A 13 -3.33 -29.64 -59.90
N VAL A 14 -4.40 -29.74 -60.62
CA VAL A 14 -5.25 -28.70 -61.20
C VAL A 14 -5.94 -27.89 -60.12
N LEU A 15 -5.87 -26.55 -60.19
CA LEU A 15 -6.68 -25.61 -59.43
C LEU A 15 -8.15 -25.72 -59.82
N LEU A 16 -8.97 -26.10 -58.88
CA LEU A 16 -10.41 -25.82 -58.89
C LEU A 16 -10.69 -24.78 -57.81
N ALA A 17 -10.99 -23.57 -58.23
CA ALA A 17 -11.47 -22.49 -57.38
C ALA A 17 -12.93 -22.77 -56.96
N SER A 18 -13.16 -23.10 -55.71
CA SER A 18 -14.50 -23.08 -55.09
C SER A 18 -14.60 -21.89 -54.15
N LEU A 19 -15.40 -20.92 -54.54
CA LEU A 19 -15.93 -19.83 -53.71
C LEU A 19 -16.82 -20.43 -52.61
N ALA A 20 -16.24 -20.64 -51.43
CA ALA A 20 -17.04 -20.91 -50.24
C ALA A 20 -16.97 -19.66 -49.31
N GLY A 21 -18.06 -18.95 -49.23
CA GLY A 21 -18.21 -17.81 -48.28
C GLY A 21 -18.02 -18.29 -46.87
N SER A 22 -17.03 -17.71 -46.17
CA SER A 22 -16.83 -17.92 -44.74
C SER A 22 -17.97 -17.27 -43.95
N PRO A 23 -18.64 -17.99 -43.07
CA PRO A 23 -19.57 -17.33 -42.16
C PRO A 23 -18.72 -16.47 -41.19
N GLN A 24 -18.93 -15.16 -41.20
CA GLN A 24 -18.47 -14.27 -40.13
C GLN A 24 -19.07 -14.77 -38.80
N LEU A 25 -18.23 -15.36 -37.97
CA LEU A 25 -18.52 -15.57 -36.56
C LEU A 25 -18.71 -14.17 -35.94
N ALA A 26 -19.96 -13.78 -35.76
CA ALA A 26 -20.31 -12.64 -34.91
C ALA A 26 -19.73 -12.92 -33.54
N SER A 27 -18.72 -12.14 -33.16
CA SER A 27 -18.20 -12.13 -31.78
C SER A 27 -19.37 -11.76 -30.88
N ALA A 28 -19.93 -12.73 -30.18
CA ALA A 28 -20.83 -12.44 -29.08
C ALA A 28 -20.01 -11.66 -28.02
N GLN A 29 -20.11 -10.35 -28.05
CA GLN A 29 -19.72 -9.52 -26.93
C GLN A 29 -20.54 -10.00 -25.73
N GLY A 30 -19.89 -10.69 -24.79
CA GLY A 30 -20.51 -11.02 -23.54
C GLY A 30 -21.08 -9.75 -22.88
N PRO A 31 -22.13 -9.85 -22.07
CA PRO A 31 -22.73 -8.71 -21.42
C PRO A 31 -21.63 -7.93 -20.70
N ALA A 32 -21.59 -6.62 -20.93
CA ALA A 32 -20.70 -5.72 -20.22
C ALA A 32 -20.85 -5.98 -18.71
N PRO A 33 -19.76 -6.02 -17.93
CA PRO A 33 -19.84 -6.31 -16.51
C PRO A 33 -20.84 -5.33 -15.88
N GLN A 34 -21.93 -5.88 -15.32
CA GLN A 34 -22.92 -5.08 -14.61
C GLN A 34 -22.19 -4.32 -13.51
N LYS A 35 -22.27 -2.99 -13.54
CA LYS A 35 -21.83 -2.12 -12.46
C LYS A 35 -22.48 -2.60 -11.16
N ALA A 36 -21.65 -2.93 -10.16
CA ALA A 36 -22.16 -3.15 -8.81
C ALA A 36 -22.98 -1.92 -8.39
N PRO A 37 -24.16 -2.08 -7.80
CA PRO A 37 -25.00 -0.95 -7.45
C PRO A 37 -24.28 -0.03 -6.47
N ALA A 38 -24.40 1.28 -6.66
CA ALA A 38 -23.89 2.32 -5.75
C ALA A 38 -24.77 2.36 -4.48
N LEU A 39 -24.67 1.33 -3.63
CA LEU A 39 -25.64 1.03 -2.58
C LEU A 39 -25.74 2.11 -1.49
N GLY A 40 -24.63 2.73 -1.09
CA GLY A 40 -24.62 3.69 0.00
C GLY A 40 -24.87 5.13 -0.42
N TYR A 41 -24.48 5.51 -1.64
CA TYR A 41 -24.56 6.91 -2.08
C TYR A 41 -26.00 7.43 -2.27
N ALA A 42 -26.89 6.62 -2.82
CA ALA A 42 -28.29 6.97 -3.01
C ALA A 42 -29.00 7.25 -1.67
N ALA A 43 -28.66 6.49 -0.62
CA ALA A 43 -29.18 6.67 0.73
C ALA A 43 -28.42 7.71 1.55
N LYS A 44 -27.37 8.32 1.01
CA LYS A 44 -26.40 9.18 1.72
C LYS A 44 -25.71 8.51 2.91
N LYS A 45 -25.56 7.18 2.88
CA LYS A 45 -24.95 6.35 3.92
C LYS A 45 -23.88 5.41 3.35
N PRO A 46 -22.86 5.94 2.64
CA PRO A 46 -21.83 5.07 2.06
C PRO A 46 -21.00 4.39 3.14
N VAL A 47 -20.52 3.18 2.83
CA VAL A 47 -19.72 2.35 3.74
C VAL A 47 -18.24 2.54 3.45
N PHE A 48 -17.50 2.96 4.48
CA PHE A 48 -16.06 3.15 4.45
C PHE A 48 -15.35 1.89 4.95
N GLY A 49 -14.43 1.35 4.15
CA GLY A 49 -13.60 0.20 4.49
C GLY A 49 -12.12 0.52 4.65
N GLY A 50 -11.35 -0.48 5.08
CA GLY A 50 -9.94 -0.32 5.34
C GLY A 50 -9.62 0.22 6.73
N ALA A 51 -10.64 0.50 7.53
CA ALA A 51 -10.47 0.96 8.90
C ALA A 51 -10.07 -0.17 9.85
N CYS A 52 -9.30 0.16 10.86
CA CYS A 52 -9.07 -0.67 12.03
C CYS A 52 -8.85 0.23 13.26
N ALA A 53 -9.20 -0.26 14.44
CA ALA A 53 -9.20 0.55 15.66
C ALA A 53 -7.82 1.12 16.04
N MET A 54 -6.73 0.51 15.56
CA MET A 54 -5.36 0.85 15.97
C MET A 54 -4.47 1.38 14.82
N CYS A 55 -5.02 1.53 13.62
CA CYS A 55 -4.25 1.97 12.46
C CYS A 55 -4.66 3.39 12.00
N PRO A 56 -3.79 4.10 11.27
CA PRO A 56 -4.09 5.44 10.77
C PRO A 56 -5.35 5.51 9.92
N TRP A 57 -5.69 4.42 9.24
CA TRP A 57 -6.86 4.37 8.37
C TRP A 57 -8.18 4.37 9.15
N GLY A 58 -8.20 3.88 10.40
CA GLY A 58 -9.33 4.03 11.31
C GLY A 58 -9.57 5.50 11.68
N SER A 59 -8.51 6.20 12.10
CA SER A 59 -8.56 7.63 12.35
C SER A 59 -8.99 8.43 11.11
N MET A 60 -8.51 8.02 9.94
CA MET A 60 -8.91 8.62 8.66
C MET A 60 -10.41 8.42 8.38
N ALA A 61 -10.94 7.23 8.66
CA ALA A 61 -12.36 6.94 8.52
C ALA A 61 -13.21 7.82 9.45
N ASP A 62 -12.78 8.00 10.69
CA ASP A 62 -13.45 8.89 11.66
C ASP A 62 -13.43 10.35 11.19
N VAL A 63 -12.29 10.85 10.70
CA VAL A 63 -12.20 12.19 10.11
C VAL A 63 -13.14 12.35 8.92
N VAL A 64 -13.15 11.39 7.99
CA VAL A 64 -14.06 11.41 6.82
C VAL A 64 -15.53 11.46 7.26
N LYS A 65 -15.88 10.65 8.27
CA LYS A 65 -17.23 10.61 8.83
C LYS A 65 -17.63 11.97 9.41
N GLU A 66 -16.79 12.53 10.29
CA GLU A 66 -17.10 13.80 10.96
C GLU A 66 -17.09 14.98 9.97
N ALA A 67 -16.12 15.05 9.06
CA ALA A 67 -16.02 16.11 8.06
C ALA A 67 -17.22 16.14 7.09
N LEU A 68 -17.85 15.01 6.82
CA LEU A 68 -18.98 14.92 5.89
C LEU A 68 -20.35 15.14 6.53
N LYS A 69 -20.47 15.11 7.87
CA LYS A 69 -21.73 15.36 8.56
C LYS A 69 -22.40 16.70 8.21
N PRO A 70 -21.68 17.84 8.15
CA PRO A 70 -22.27 19.13 7.80
C PRO A 70 -22.87 19.16 6.38
N TYR A 71 -22.41 18.24 5.50
CA TYR A 71 -22.91 18.13 4.13
C TYR A 71 -24.04 17.10 3.99
N GLY A 72 -24.56 16.59 5.11
CA GLY A 72 -25.71 15.67 5.13
C GLY A 72 -25.36 14.22 4.75
N TRP A 73 -24.10 13.80 4.88
CA TRP A 73 -23.68 12.43 4.67
C TRP A 73 -23.47 11.71 6.01
N GLU A 74 -23.96 10.49 6.11
CA GLU A 74 -23.77 9.60 7.26
C GLU A 74 -22.87 8.43 6.87
N ILE A 75 -21.56 8.60 7.05
CA ILE A 75 -20.59 7.54 6.71
C ILE A 75 -20.68 6.41 7.73
N GLN A 76 -20.88 5.20 7.24
CA GLN A 76 -20.80 3.96 8.02
C GLN A 76 -19.38 3.40 7.93
N ILE A 77 -18.77 3.04 9.07
CA ILE A 77 -17.39 2.57 9.10
C ILE A 77 -17.35 1.08 9.40
N CYS A 78 -16.68 0.32 8.53
CA CYS A 78 -16.38 -1.09 8.77
C CYS A 78 -15.01 -1.23 9.45
N TYR A 79 -14.96 -1.25 10.78
CA TYR A 79 -13.71 -1.40 11.55
C TYR A 79 -13.10 -2.80 11.49
N VAL A 80 -13.82 -3.79 10.96
CA VAL A 80 -13.32 -5.15 10.72
C VAL A 80 -12.84 -5.38 9.29
N CYS A 81 -12.97 -4.35 8.43
CA CYS A 81 -12.52 -4.36 7.05
C CYS A 81 -11.10 -3.80 6.96
N ALA A 82 -10.13 -4.47 7.58
CA ALA A 82 -8.75 -4.01 7.66
C ALA A 82 -8.19 -3.56 6.30
N GLY A 83 -7.29 -2.58 6.34
CA GLY A 83 -6.68 -1.95 5.17
C GLY A 83 -5.80 -2.86 4.31
N GLY A 84 -4.96 -2.25 3.50
CA GLY A 84 -4.06 -2.96 2.60
C GLY A 84 -4.77 -3.64 1.43
N PRO A 85 -4.25 -4.76 0.93
CA PRO A 85 -4.79 -5.44 -0.25
C PRO A 85 -6.26 -5.85 -0.11
N ARG A 86 -6.67 -6.25 1.09
CA ARG A 86 -8.05 -6.69 1.35
C ARG A 86 -9.07 -5.58 1.14
N ALA A 87 -8.81 -4.39 1.68
CA ALA A 87 -9.71 -3.25 1.50
C ALA A 87 -9.86 -2.88 0.02
N ALA A 88 -8.76 -2.90 -0.74
CA ALA A 88 -8.82 -2.60 -2.17
C ALA A 88 -9.68 -3.61 -2.95
N ARG A 89 -9.68 -4.89 -2.57
CA ARG A 89 -10.58 -5.90 -3.16
C ARG A 89 -12.04 -5.62 -2.83
N LEU A 90 -12.34 -5.32 -1.58
CA LEU A 90 -13.71 -5.03 -1.13
C LEU A 90 -14.26 -3.76 -1.77
N VAL A 91 -13.46 -2.69 -1.84
CA VAL A 91 -13.86 -1.44 -2.50
C VAL A 91 -14.03 -1.63 -4.00
N ALA A 92 -13.23 -2.48 -4.64
CA ALA A 92 -13.41 -2.81 -6.06
C ALA A 92 -14.70 -3.59 -6.36
N GLY A 93 -15.50 -3.92 -5.33
CA GLY A 93 -16.82 -4.53 -5.49
C GLY A 93 -16.81 -6.00 -5.87
N LYS A 94 -15.64 -6.62 -5.84
CA LYS A 94 -15.43 -8.02 -6.20
C LYS A 94 -14.99 -8.76 -4.96
N VAL A 95 -15.93 -9.45 -4.34
CA VAL A 95 -15.69 -10.21 -3.12
C VAL A 95 -15.02 -11.52 -3.47
N VAL A 96 -13.70 -11.57 -3.31
CA VAL A 96 -13.03 -12.84 -3.08
C VAL A 96 -13.25 -13.15 -1.60
N PRO A 97 -13.89 -14.27 -1.23
CA PRO A 97 -14.04 -14.63 0.17
C PRO A 97 -12.65 -14.58 0.82
N PRO A 98 -12.46 -13.78 1.84
CA PRO A 98 -11.14 -13.63 2.43
C PRO A 98 -10.79 -14.97 3.08
N LYS A 99 -9.70 -15.57 2.63
CA LYS A 99 -9.03 -16.57 3.47
C LYS A 99 -8.55 -15.82 4.70
N PRO A 100 -8.86 -16.29 5.93
CA PRO A 100 -8.27 -15.70 7.11
C PRO A 100 -6.75 -15.68 6.93
N GLU A 101 -6.12 -14.55 7.20
CA GLU A 101 -4.66 -14.52 7.25
C GLU A 101 -4.21 -15.51 8.34
N PRO A 102 -3.20 -16.34 8.10
CA PRO A 102 -2.69 -17.26 9.10
C PRO A 102 -2.37 -16.49 10.39
N GLY A 103 -2.99 -16.88 11.50
CA GLY A 103 -2.82 -16.26 12.81
C GLY A 103 -3.70 -15.02 13.08
N SER A 104 -4.61 -14.65 12.17
CA SER A 104 -5.57 -13.57 12.42
C SER A 104 -6.83 -14.11 13.10
N ASN A 105 -7.13 -13.59 14.30
CA ASN A 105 -8.40 -13.79 15.00
C ASN A 105 -9.46 -12.73 14.64
N GLN A 106 -9.22 -11.93 13.60
CA GLN A 106 -10.17 -10.90 13.19
C GLN A 106 -11.39 -11.53 12.52
N PRO A 107 -12.61 -11.09 12.86
CA PRO A 107 -13.80 -11.53 12.17
C PRO A 107 -13.70 -11.19 10.67
N LEU A 108 -14.18 -12.10 9.84
CA LEU A 108 -14.27 -11.86 8.40
C LEU A 108 -15.21 -10.67 8.16
N PRO A 109 -14.87 -9.75 7.23
CA PRO A 109 -15.79 -8.67 6.88
C PRO A 109 -17.05 -9.23 6.24
N PRO A 110 -18.15 -8.50 6.29
CA PRO A 110 -19.34 -8.85 5.55
C PRO A 110 -19.03 -9.02 4.05
N ASP A 111 -19.73 -9.92 3.39
CA ASP A 111 -19.63 -10.18 1.94
C ASP A 111 -20.18 -9.02 1.07
N ALA A 112 -20.40 -7.86 1.66
CA ALA A 112 -20.93 -6.69 0.98
C ALA A 112 -19.78 -5.82 0.40
N PRO A 113 -19.93 -5.32 -0.82
CA PRO A 113 -18.98 -4.37 -1.39
C PRO A 113 -18.97 -3.08 -0.56
N LEU A 114 -17.79 -2.49 -0.41
CA LEU A 114 -17.59 -1.21 0.24
C LEU A 114 -17.67 -0.09 -0.80
N ASP A 115 -18.18 1.07 -0.40
CA ASP A 115 -18.34 2.20 -1.32
C ASP A 115 -17.04 2.96 -1.52
N LEU A 116 -16.28 3.15 -0.45
CA LEU A 116 -14.98 3.82 -0.44
C LEU A 116 -14.09 3.21 0.65
N GLY A 117 -12.82 3.60 0.68
CA GLY A 117 -11.91 3.05 1.68
C GLY A 117 -10.62 3.82 1.85
N ALA A 118 -9.78 3.35 2.78
CA ALA A 118 -8.43 3.81 2.98
C ALA A 118 -7.40 2.68 2.82
N THR A 119 -6.22 3.05 2.31
CA THR A 119 -5.07 2.15 2.19
C THR A 119 -3.78 2.96 1.97
N GLY A 120 -2.62 2.30 1.90
CA GLY A 120 -1.38 2.93 1.45
C GLY A 120 -1.39 3.20 -0.06
N THR A 121 -0.65 4.22 -0.51
CA THR A 121 -0.51 4.54 -1.94
C THR A 121 0.03 3.37 -2.75
N GLU A 122 0.97 2.62 -2.18
CA GLU A 122 1.56 1.42 -2.77
C GLU A 122 0.52 0.31 -2.99
N PHE A 123 -0.33 0.03 -2.00
CA PHE A 123 -1.38 -0.99 -2.12
C PHE A 123 -2.44 -0.61 -3.15
N LEU A 124 -2.83 0.66 -3.20
CA LEU A 124 -3.77 1.15 -4.20
C LEU A 124 -3.18 0.98 -5.62
N TRP A 125 -1.90 1.29 -5.79
CA TRP A 125 -1.22 1.11 -7.07
C TRP A 125 -1.08 -0.37 -7.46
N TRP A 126 -0.72 -1.25 -6.50
CA TRP A 126 -0.65 -2.71 -6.77
C TRP A 126 -2.00 -3.26 -7.20
N ALA A 127 -3.08 -2.84 -6.53
CA ALA A 127 -4.44 -3.22 -6.93
C ALA A 127 -4.78 -2.70 -8.33
N TYR A 128 -4.47 -1.44 -8.61
CA TYR A 128 -4.72 -0.82 -9.90
C TYR A 128 -3.93 -1.46 -11.05
N GLN A 129 -2.69 -1.91 -10.80
CA GLN A 129 -1.85 -2.58 -11.79
C GLN A 129 -2.02 -4.10 -11.83
N GLY A 130 -2.55 -4.73 -10.81
CA GLY A 130 -2.62 -6.20 -10.67
C GLY A 130 -1.26 -6.81 -10.41
N THR A 131 -0.44 -6.17 -9.55
CA THR A 131 0.92 -6.62 -9.24
C THR A 131 1.07 -6.98 -7.75
N ASN A 132 2.21 -7.52 -7.36
CA ASN A 132 2.52 -7.90 -5.98
C ASN A 132 1.39 -8.74 -5.34
N ALA A 133 0.76 -8.26 -4.28
CA ALA A 133 -0.34 -8.96 -3.60
C ALA A 133 -1.55 -9.27 -4.49
N PHE A 134 -1.64 -8.64 -5.67
CA PHE A 134 -2.73 -8.82 -6.65
C PHE A 134 -2.30 -9.59 -7.90
N ALA A 135 -1.03 -10.02 -8.00
CA ALA A 135 -0.48 -10.68 -9.19
C ALA A 135 -1.18 -12.02 -9.52
N GLN A 136 -1.71 -12.68 -8.51
CA GLN A 136 -2.43 -13.95 -8.64
C GLN A 136 -3.95 -13.79 -8.45
N ASP A 137 -4.44 -12.55 -8.42
CA ASP A 137 -5.87 -12.29 -8.28
C ASP A 137 -6.61 -12.70 -9.55
N PRO A 138 -7.61 -13.61 -9.48
CA PRO A 138 -8.32 -14.11 -10.66
C PRO A 138 -9.07 -12.99 -11.41
N GLU A 139 -9.34 -11.89 -10.73
CA GLU A 139 -10.03 -10.74 -11.29
C GLU A 139 -9.10 -9.71 -11.94
N GLY A 140 -7.78 -9.92 -11.86
CA GLY A 140 -6.78 -9.07 -12.48
C GLY A 140 -6.73 -7.62 -11.93
N PRO A 141 -6.19 -6.69 -12.71
CA PRO A 141 -6.03 -5.29 -12.32
C PRO A 141 -7.36 -4.58 -12.04
N ARG A 142 -7.41 -3.78 -10.98
CA ARG A 142 -8.59 -3.00 -10.54
C ARG A 142 -8.60 -1.60 -11.18
N LYS A 143 -8.82 -1.52 -12.48
CA LYS A 143 -8.74 -0.27 -13.26
C LYS A 143 -9.88 0.73 -12.98
N ASP A 144 -10.87 0.33 -12.24
CA ASP A 144 -11.99 1.16 -11.76
C ASP A 144 -11.68 1.96 -10.50
N LEU A 145 -10.60 1.65 -9.78
CA LEU A 145 -10.21 2.40 -8.58
C LEU A 145 -9.77 3.84 -8.92
N ARG A 146 -10.16 4.78 -8.05
CA ARG A 146 -9.87 6.22 -8.18
C ARG A 146 -9.44 6.80 -6.83
N LEU A 147 -8.37 7.59 -6.84
CA LEU A 147 -7.98 8.40 -5.70
C LEU A 147 -9.04 9.49 -5.44
N VAL A 148 -9.35 9.76 -4.17
CA VAL A 148 -10.04 10.99 -3.76
C VAL A 148 -9.08 11.92 -3.05
N ALA A 149 -8.34 11.44 -2.04
CA ALA A 149 -7.37 12.24 -1.30
C ALA A 149 -6.19 11.41 -0.81
N ASN A 150 -4.99 11.98 -0.83
CA ASN A 150 -3.80 11.46 -0.18
C ASN A 150 -3.50 12.35 1.04
N ILE A 151 -3.76 11.85 2.22
CA ILE A 151 -3.76 12.62 3.47
C ILE A 151 -2.85 12.08 4.57
N GLN A 152 -1.77 11.44 4.23
CA GLN A 152 -0.80 10.99 5.22
C GLN A 152 0.58 11.58 4.94
N GLN A 153 1.31 11.91 6.02
CA GLN A 153 2.73 12.21 5.93
C GLN A 153 3.52 11.01 5.40
N PRO A 154 4.61 11.23 4.68
CA PRO A 154 5.49 10.15 4.28
C PRO A 154 5.96 9.34 5.48
N SER A 155 6.05 8.02 5.32
CA SER A 155 6.72 7.11 6.24
C SER A 155 8.07 6.72 5.65
N TYR A 156 9.11 6.76 6.46
CA TYR A 156 10.48 6.49 6.08
C TYR A 156 10.90 5.13 6.62
N PHE A 157 11.55 4.30 5.83
CA PHE A 157 12.13 3.07 6.34
C PHE A 157 13.47 3.39 7.00
N LEU A 158 13.57 3.10 8.29
CA LEU A 158 14.70 3.46 9.13
C LEU A 158 15.35 2.21 9.71
N VAL A 159 16.66 2.25 9.84
CA VAL A 159 17.45 1.24 10.55
C VAL A 159 18.30 1.95 11.58
N ALA A 160 18.32 1.45 12.80
CA ALA A 160 19.13 2.00 13.87
C ALA A 160 19.75 0.88 14.72
N VAL A 161 20.89 1.19 15.32
CA VAL A 161 21.59 0.36 16.31
C VAL A 161 21.83 1.19 17.55
N LYS A 162 22.19 0.55 18.68
CA LYS A 162 22.69 1.29 19.86
C LYS A 162 23.87 2.17 19.45
N ALA A 163 23.99 3.36 20.00
CA ALA A 163 25.03 4.32 19.61
C ALA A 163 26.45 3.79 19.82
N ASP A 164 26.65 2.95 20.85
CA ASP A 164 27.89 2.29 21.20
C ASP A 164 28.12 0.94 20.48
N SER A 165 27.16 0.52 19.64
CA SER A 165 27.28 -0.72 18.87
C SER A 165 28.44 -0.65 17.87
N PRO A 166 29.23 -1.74 17.69
CA PRO A 166 30.23 -1.84 16.64
C PRO A 166 29.63 -1.98 15.23
N ILE A 167 28.32 -2.25 15.13
CA ILE A 167 27.64 -2.47 13.85
C ILE A 167 27.52 -1.15 13.09
N THR A 168 28.20 -1.02 11.97
CA THR A 168 28.12 0.13 11.05
C THR A 168 27.43 -0.22 9.75
N ASP A 169 27.29 -1.52 9.46
CA ASP A 169 26.59 -2.08 8.31
C ASP A 169 25.93 -3.40 8.73
N LEU A 170 24.71 -3.64 8.28
CA LEU A 170 23.96 -4.85 8.64
C LEU A 170 24.63 -6.16 8.16
N ARG A 171 25.48 -6.11 7.14
CA ARG A 171 26.26 -7.29 6.69
C ARG A 171 27.11 -7.89 7.80
N GLN A 172 27.65 -7.04 8.68
CA GLN A 172 28.49 -7.47 9.80
C GLN A 172 27.80 -8.46 10.73
N ILE A 173 26.47 -8.38 10.86
CA ILE A 173 25.70 -9.30 11.68
C ILE A 173 25.87 -10.74 11.19
N VAL A 174 25.80 -10.96 9.90
CA VAL A 174 25.92 -12.30 9.29
C VAL A 174 27.40 -12.70 9.14
N GLU A 175 28.24 -11.81 8.65
CA GLU A 175 29.69 -12.05 8.44
C GLU A 175 30.41 -12.42 9.73
N ASN A 176 30.11 -11.71 10.83
CA ASN A 176 30.72 -11.91 12.13
C ASN A 176 29.89 -12.82 13.06
N ARG A 177 28.81 -13.42 12.58
CA ARG A 177 27.92 -14.33 13.34
C ARG A 177 27.44 -13.71 14.66
N MET A 178 27.02 -12.44 14.64
CA MET A 178 26.67 -11.68 15.83
C MET A 178 25.36 -12.15 16.45
N ALA A 179 25.36 -12.44 17.73
CA ALA A 179 24.16 -12.72 18.52
C ALA A 179 23.44 -11.38 18.81
N VAL A 180 22.51 -10.97 17.98
CA VAL A 180 21.77 -9.71 18.14
C VAL A 180 20.29 -9.96 18.34
N LYS A 181 19.65 -9.15 19.14
CA LYS A 181 18.20 -9.01 19.16
C LYS A 181 17.77 -7.94 18.15
N PHE A 182 17.26 -8.40 17.01
CA PHE A 182 16.85 -7.56 15.91
C PHE A 182 15.33 -7.39 15.91
N MET A 183 14.85 -6.19 16.22
CA MET A 183 13.45 -5.85 16.06
C MET A 183 13.20 -5.35 14.64
N LEU A 184 12.36 -6.06 13.90
CA LEU A 184 11.89 -5.67 12.57
C LEU A 184 10.37 -5.42 12.62
N SER A 185 9.99 -4.17 12.41
CA SER A 185 8.59 -3.83 12.19
C SER A 185 8.24 -3.97 10.72
N ASP A 186 7.74 -5.16 10.37
CA ASP A 186 7.30 -5.51 9.02
C ASP A 186 5.79 -5.78 8.98
N ILE A 187 5.02 -4.81 9.48
CA ILE A 187 3.55 -4.89 9.61
C ILE A 187 2.89 -5.21 8.27
N MET A 188 3.47 -4.72 7.17
CA MET A 188 2.94 -4.88 5.82
C MET A 188 3.67 -5.94 4.99
N ARG A 189 4.58 -6.71 5.60
CA ARG A 189 5.42 -7.72 4.93
C ARG A 189 6.15 -7.18 3.71
N ASP A 190 6.64 -5.96 3.79
CA ASP A 190 7.32 -5.26 2.71
C ASP A 190 8.83 -5.04 2.97
N ALA A 191 9.34 -5.50 4.11
CA ALA A 191 10.76 -5.42 4.47
C ALA A 191 11.62 -6.55 3.88
N SER A 192 11.06 -7.39 3.00
CA SER A 192 11.78 -8.50 2.36
C SER A 192 13.02 -8.06 1.59
N HIS A 193 13.02 -6.85 1.03
CA HIS A 193 14.20 -6.27 0.38
C HIS A 193 15.38 -6.17 1.33
N LEU A 194 15.15 -5.74 2.59
CA LEU A 194 16.18 -5.67 3.61
C LEU A 194 16.66 -7.06 4.02
N THR A 195 15.73 -7.93 4.42
CA THR A 195 16.05 -9.27 4.93
C THR A 195 16.74 -10.13 3.89
N ASN A 196 16.31 -10.07 2.63
CA ASN A 196 16.94 -10.79 1.51
C ASN A 196 18.34 -10.24 1.21
N ARG A 197 18.50 -8.91 1.16
CA ARG A 197 19.79 -8.27 0.85
C ARG A 197 20.88 -8.68 1.81
N TYR A 198 20.53 -8.80 3.09
CA TYR A 198 21.49 -9.08 4.17
C TYR A 198 21.42 -10.52 4.69
N ASN A 199 20.57 -11.36 4.10
CA ASN A 199 20.32 -12.73 4.57
C ASN A 199 19.98 -12.80 6.09
N LEU A 200 19.13 -11.86 6.54
CA LEU A 200 18.69 -11.72 7.93
C LEU A 200 17.37 -12.46 8.13
N THR A 201 17.43 -13.80 8.17
CA THR A 201 16.28 -14.63 8.49
C THR A 201 16.24 -15.00 9.97
N GLU A 202 15.08 -15.40 10.46
CA GLU A 202 14.91 -15.84 11.85
C GLU A 202 15.84 -17.02 12.18
N GLU A 203 15.91 -18.02 11.28
CA GLU A 203 16.75 -19.20 11.43
C GLU A 203 18.24 -18.80 11.49
N LYS A 204 18.63 -17.83 10.63
CA LYS A 204 20.02 -17.37 10.56
C LYS A 204 20.43 -16.69 11.86
N LEU A 205 19.63 -15.75 12.35
CA LEU A 205 19.90 -15.07 13.61
C LEU A 205 19.90 -16.02 14.80
N LYS A 206 18.95 -16.95 14.87
CA LYS A 206 18.95 -18.02 15.90
C LYS A 206 20.20 -18.88 15.87
N SER A 207 20.75 -19.18 14.69
CA SER A 207 21.99 -19.97 14.56
C SER A 207 23.22 -19.27 15.14
N PHE A 208 23.13 -17.95 15.37
CA PHE A 208 24.18 -17.14 16.00
C PHE A 208 23.91 -16.86 17.50
N GLY A 209 22.78 -17.37 18.03
CA GLY A 209 22.30 -17.08 19.38
C GLY A 209 21.51 -15.78 19.51
N GLY A 210 21.17 -15.13 18.39
CA GLY A 210 20.33 -13.95 18.33
C GLY A 210 18.86 -14.27 18.06
N GLU A 211 18.05 -13.25 17.88
CA GLU A 211 16.62 -13.38 17.60
C GLU A 211 16.11 -12.28 16.66
N LEU A 212 15.13 -12.62 15.82
CA LEU A 212 14.34 -11.68 15.03
C LEU A 212 12.96 -11.55 15.67
N VAL A 213 12.58 -10.33 16.07
CA VAL A 213 11.31 -10.09 16.76
C VAL A 213 10.49 -8.99 16.08
N GLY A 214 9.19 -9.06 16.22
CA GLY A 214 8.28 -7.99 15.76
C GLY A 214 8.27 -6.79 16.72
N SER A 215 7.61 -5.70 16.32
CA SER A 215 7.55 -4.43 17.06
C SER A 215 6.57 -4.40 18.25
N GLY A 216 5.97 -5.51 18.63
CA GLY A 216 5.06 -5.60 19.79
C GLY A 216 5.75 -5.21 21.11
N PRO A 217 5.00 -4.65 22.08
CA PRO A 217 5.58 -4.11 23.32
C PRO A 217 6.57 -5.05 24.06
N PRO A 218 6.28 -6.38 24.21
CA PRO A 218 7.21 -7.28 24.90
C PRO A 218 8.57 -7.39 24.23
N ASN A 219 8.65 -7.13 22.94
CA ASN A 219 9.86 -7.30 22.13
C ASN A 219 10.78 -6.09 22.15
N ARG A 220 10.36 -4.97 22.75
CA ARG A 220 11.09 -3.68 22.74
C ARG A 220 12.19 -3.59 23.81
N GLU A 221 12.44 -4.70 24.52
CA GLU A 221 13.48 -4.79 25.55
C GLU A 221 14.77 -5.38 24.99
N ASN A 222 15.91 -4.85 25.48
CA ASN A 222 17.27 -5.34 25.17
C ASN A 222 17.58 -5.41 23.67
N LEU A 223 17.12 -4.43 22.91
CA LEU A 223 17.33 -4.36 21.46
C LEU A 223 18.74 -3.97 21.10
N ASP A 224 19.32 -4.63 20.10
CA ASP A 224 20.59 -4.25 19.49
C ASP A 224 20.41 -3.55 18.16
N VAL A 225 19.39 -3.98 17.39
CA VAL A 225 19.04 -3.43 16.08
C VAL A 225 17.53 -3.19 16.02
N VAL A 226 17.15 -2.07 15.43
CA VAL A 226 15.76 -1.71 15.17
C VAL A 226 15.61 -1.33 13.71
N ALA A 227 14.66 -1.92 13.01
CA ALA A 227 14.34 -1.54 11.65
C ALA A 227 12.81 -1.48 11.44
N GLY A 228 12.36 -0.56 10.59
CA GLY A 228 10.97 -0.45 10.21
C GLY A 228 10.53 0.95 9.80
N TRP A 229 9.25 1.09 9.50
CA TRP A 229 8.66 2.34 9.05
C TRP A 229 8.48 3.33 10.20
N GLY A 230 8.91 4.57 9.99
CA GLY A 230 8.76 5.68 10.93
C GLY A 230 8.11 6.88 10.28
N SER A 231 7.21 7.55 11.01
CA SER A 231 6.44 8.71 10.56
C SER A 231 6.11 9.64 11.73
N LEU A 232 5.64 10.85 11.43
CA LEU A 232 5.06 11.76 12.43
C LEU A 232 3.67 11.29 12.91
N ILE A 233 3.10 10.27 12.31
CA ILE A 233 1.83 9.71 12.74
C ILE A 233 2.00 9.02 14.09
N THR A 234 1.12 9.33 15.02
CA THR A 234 1.14 8.80 16.38
C THR A 234 0.28 7.54 16.57
N ALA A 235 -0.20 6.94 15.48
CA ALA A 235 -0.94 5.68 15.55
C ALA A 235 -0.13 4.59 16.26
N PRO A 236 -0.77 3.72 17.06
CA PRO A 236 -0.09 2.72 17.88
C PRO A 236 0.88 1.83 17.11
N GLU A 237 0.59 1.52 15.85
CA GLU A 237 1.47 0.70 15.00
C GLU A 237 2.80 1.37 14.64
N TYR A 238 2.90 2.71 14.75
CA TYR A 238 4.12 3.50 14.53
C TYR A 238 4.77 3.98 15.83
N SER A 239 4.11 3.81 16.99
CA SER A 239 4.57 4.32 18.28
C SER A 239 5.90 3.75 18.74
N TYR A 240 6.28 2.56 18.27
CA TYR A 240 7.51 1.88 18.69
C TYR A 240 8.78 2.73 18.46
N TRP A 241 8.86 3.53 17.39
CA TRP A 241 10.00 4.42 17.18
C TRP A 241 10.14 5.46 18.28
N TYR A 242 9.03 6.06 18.73
CA TYR A 242 9.06 7.00 19.85
C TYR A 242 9.54 6.32 21.13
N GLU A 243 9.03 5.14 21.43
CA GLU A 243 9.39 4.39 22.63
C GLU A 243 10.86 3.94 22.62
N VAL A 244 11.33 3.34 21.52
CA VAL A 244 12.72 2.86 21.46
C VAL A 244 13.73 4.00 21.46
N THR A 245 13.41 5.15 20.82
CA THR A 245 14.30 6.31 20.84
C THR A 245 14.30 7.06 22.16
N GLN A 246 13.25 6.93 22.98
CA GLN A 246 13.28 7.41 24.37
C GLN A 246 14.12 6.49 25.27
N LYS A 247 14.02 5.18 25.06
CA LYS A 247 14.67 4.17 25.88
C LYS A 247 16.15 3.99 25.58
N TYR A 248 16.54 4.07 24.32
CA TYR A 248 17.91 3.82 23.87
C TYR A 248 18.54 5.04 23.22
N ASN A 249 19.85 5.22 23.43
CA ASN A 249 20.65 6.04 22.52
C ASN A 249 20.87 5.26 21.23
N LEU A 250 20.35 5.76 20.13
CA LEU A 250 20.41 5.12 18.83
C LEU A 250 21.27 5.91 17.85
N ARG A 251 21.95 5.17 16.97
CA ARG A 251 22.61 5.68 15.77
C ARG A 251 21.93 5.09 14.55
N PHE A 252 21.44 5.96 13.68
CA PHE A 252 20.75 5.56 12.45
C PHE A 252 21.77 5.17 11.37
N LEU A 253 21.48 4.06 10.68
CA LEU A 253 22.29 3.54 9.58
C LEU A 253 21.69 3.93 8.25
N GLU A 254 22.54 4.33 7.30
CA GLU A 254 22.13 4.50 5.91
C GLU A 254 22.09 3.15 5.21
N LEU A 255 21.05 2.96 4.40
CA LEU A 255 20.96 1.80 3.52
C LEU A 255 21.69 2.08 2.19
N PRO A 256 22.26 1.05 1.53
CA PRO A 256 22.88 1.19 0.22
C PRO A 256 21.95 1.81 -0.81
N LYS A 257 22.49 2.70 -1.63
CA LYS A 257 21.72 3.43 -2.65
C LYS A 257 20.99 2.49 -3.63
N ASP A 258 21.68 1.46 -4.09
CA ASP A 258 21.12 0.46 -5.00
C ASP A 258 19.92 -0.28 -4.38
N LEU A 259 19.99 -0.60 -3.08
CA LEU A 259 18.90 -1.24 -2.36
C LEU A 259 17.66 -0.32 -2.27
N ILE A 260 17.86 0.94 -1.85
CA ILE A 260 16.72 1.86 -1.68
C ILE A 260 16.06 2.24 -3.03
N GLU A 261 16.86 2.35 -4.11
CA GLU A 261 16.35 2.64 -5.45
C GLU A 261 15.55 1.46 -6.02
N GLN A 262 16.09 0.23 -5.88
CA GLN A 262 15.38 -0.98 -6.29
C GLN A 262 14.06 -1.14 -5.52
N TRP A 263 14.10 -1.04 -4.20
CA TRP A 263 12.94 -1.18 -3.34
C TRP A 263 11.87 -0.13 -3.65
N ALA A 264 12.27 1.14 -3.79
CA ALA A 264 11.36 2.21 -4.15
C ALA A 264 10.68 1.96 -5.51
N LYS A 265 11.43 1.51 -6.52
CA LYS A 265 10.91 1.18 -7.85
C LYS A 265 9.91 0.03 -7.82
N GLU A 266 10.25 -1.07 -7.16
CA GLU A 266 9.41 -2.28 -7.10
C GLU A 266 8.13 -2.06 -6.27
N GLY A 267 8.24 -1.26 -5.19
CA GLY A 267 7.11 -0.92 -4.32
C GLY A 267 6.25 0.25 -4.80
N ASN A 268 6.61 0.92 -5.90
CA ASN A 268 6.05 2.23 -6.29
C ASN A 268 6.14 3.26 -5.17
N MET A 269 7.27 3.27 -4.50
CA MET A 269 7.61 4.20 -3.42
C MET A 269 8.60 5.26 -3.92
N GLN A 270 9.04 6.14 -3.06
CA GLN A 270 9.97 7.21 -3.38
C GLN A 270 11.27 7.05 -2.59
N VAL A 271 12.37 7.48 -3.17
CA VAL A 271 13.59 7.78 -2.41
C VAL A 271 13.47 9.21 -1.90
N ARG A 272 13.50 9.39 -0.59
CA ARG A 272 13.44 10.70 0.07
C ARG A 272 14.45 10.79 1.20
N ASN A 273 14.91 12.02 1.43
CA ASN A 273 15.73 12.30 2.61
C ASN A 273 14.85 12.30 3.86
N VAL A 274 15.25 11.55 4.87
CA VAL A 274 14.59 11.58 6.18
C VAL A 274 14.86 12.93 6.86
N PRO A 275 13.82 13.57 7.45
CA PRO A 275 14.01 14.85 8.14
C PRO A 275 14.88 14.69 9.41
N VAL A 276 15.81 15.62 9.61
CA VAL A 276 16.53 15.73 10.88
C VAL A 276 15.56 15.96 12.02
N GLY A 277 15.77 15.27 13.15
CA GLY A 277 14.91 15.41 14.33
C GLY A 277 13.56 14.70 14.26
N LEU A 278 13.29 13.91 13.21
CA LEU A 278 12.09 13.08 13.14
C LEU A 278 11.95 12.19 14.39
N PHE A 279 13.07 11.63 14.84
CA PHE A 279 13.21 10.89 16.10
C PHE A 279 14.47 11.32 16.85
N ARG A 280 14.49 11.11 18.15
CA ARG A 280 15.72 11.35 18.96
C ARG A 280 16.88 10.52 18.43
N GLY A 281 18.03 11.14 18.24
CA GLY A 281 19.24 10.51 17.70
C GLY A 281 19.34 10.57 16.17
N LEU A 282 18.33 11.09 15.48
CA LEU A 282 18.38 11.34 14.06
C LEU A 282 18.87 12.77 13.80
N ASP A 283 20.20 12.93 13.86
CA ASP A 283 20.91 14.21 13.84
C ASP A 283 21.36 14.66 12.45
N ARG A 284 21.23 13.79 11.45
CA ARG A 284 21.53 14.08 10.05
C ARG A 284 20.48 13.55 9.10
N SER A 285 20.30 14.24 7.98
CA SER A 285 19.43 13.81 6.90
C SER A 285 20.18 12.86 5.97
N PHE A 286 19.51 11.79 5.52
CA PHE A 286 20.03 10.83 4.56
C PHE A 286 18.91 10.23 3.73
N PRO A 287 19.20 9.72 2.51
CA PRO A 287 18.21 9.11 1.65
C PRO A 287 17.76 7.76 2.17
N THR A 288 16.46 7.48 2.07
CA THR A 288 15.87 6.16 2.35
C THR A 288 14.62 5.95 1.52
N VAL A 289 14.06 4.74 1.58
CA VAL A 289 12.75 4.44 0.98
C VAL A 289 11.65 5.11 1.81
N ALA A 290 10.74 5.79 1.12
CA ALA A 290 9.61 6.46 1.74
C ALA A 290 8.29 6.07 1.06
N LYS A 291 7.30 5.68 1.85
CA LYS A 291 5.91 5.56 1.43
C LYS A 291 5.31 6.94 1.22
N SER A 292 4.51 7.08 0.16
CA SER A 292 4.01 8.40 -0.26
C SER A 292 2.79 8.88 0.53
N GLY A 293 2.23 8.03 1.37
CA GLY A 293 1.10 8.36 2.22
C GLY A 293 0.02 7.30 2.29
N ALA A 294 -1.06 7.60 3.01
CA ALA A 294 -2.30 6.84 3.00
C ALA A 294 -3.39 7.63 2.25
N VAL A 295 -4.22 6.91 1.54
CA VAL A 295 -5.18 7.48 0.61
C VAL A 295 -6.61 7.13 0.99
N VAL A 296 -7.53 8.05 0.72
CA VAL A 296 -8.96 7.79 0.58
C VAL A 296 -9.26 7.60 -0.90
N TYR A 297 -9.96 6.53 -1.24
CA TYR A 297 -10.22 6.13 -2.62
C TYR A 297 -11.59 5.48 -2.75
N GLY A 298 -12.08 5.43 -3.96
CA GLY A 298 -13.32 4.75 -4.33
C GLY A 298 -13.22 4.17 -5.74
N ARG A 299 -14.36 4.02 -6.40
CA ARG A 299 -14.46 3.52 -7.77
C ARG A 299 -14.92 4.61 -8.74
N THR A 300 -14.86 4.31 -10.04
CA THR A 300 -15.37 5.18 -11.11
C THR A 300 -16.88 5.42 -11.03
N ASP A 301 -17.64 4.59 -10.31
CA ASP A 301 -19.07 4.74 -10.11
C ASP A 301 -19.45 5.57 -8.86
N MET A 302 -18.46 6.02 -8.08
CA MET A 302 -18.66 7.02 -7.05
C MET A 302 -19.21 8.29 -7.69
N PRO A 303 -20.31 8.90 -7.17
CA PRO A 303 -20.82 10.14 -7.74
C PRO A 303 -19.82 11.29 -7.67
N ASP A 304 -19.68 12.04 -8.76
CA ASP A 304 -18.74 13.18 -8.83
C ASP A 304 -19.01 14.21 -7.72
N GLU A 305 -20.27 14.48 -7.41
CA GLU A 305 -20.65 15.39 -6.34
C GLU A 305 -20.25 14.89 -4.94
N PHE A 306 -20.30 13.57 -4.72
CA PHE A 306 -19.80 12.99 -3.46
C PHE A 306 -18.29 13.12 -3.37
N ALA A 307 -17.55 12.77 -4.41
CA ALA A 307 -16.09 12.87 -4.43
C ALA A 307 -15.61 14.34 -4.30
N TYR A 308 -16.32 15.27 -4.94
CA TYR A 308 -16.09 16.71 -4.77
C TYR A 308 -16.32 17.15 -3.33
N THR A 309 -17.46 16.78 -2.74
CA THR A 309 -17.83 17.12 -1.37
C THR A 309 -16.85 16.52 -0.37
N LEU A 310 -16.40 15.27 -0.59
CA LEU A 310 -15.42 14.60 0.27
C LEU A 310 -14.06 15.33 0.22
N ALA A 311 -13.57 15.68 -0.98
CA ALA A 311 -12.33 16.44 -1.13
C ALA A 311 -12.42 17.81 -0.44
N LYS A 312 -13.56 18.51 -0.62
CA LYS A 312 -13.86 19.78 0.04
C LYS A 312 -13.93 19.67 1.55
N ALA A 313 -14.67 18.68 2.06
CA ALA A 313 -14.81 18.46 3.49
C ALA A 313 -13.49 18.20 4.19
N LEU A 314 -12.59 17.40 3.58
CA LEU A 314 -11.26 17.13 4.11
C LEU A 314 -10.36 18.38 4.11
N ASP A 315 -10.49 19.25 3.11
CA ASP A 315 -9.77 20.53 3.03
C ASP A 315 -10.27 21.55 4.06
N GLU A 316 -11.58 21.69 4.18
CA GLU A 316 -12.19 22.66 5.10
C GLU A 316 -12.11 22.24 6.57
N HIS A 317 -11.97 20.94 6.84
CA HIS A 317 -11.91 20.36 8.19
C HIS A 317 -10.58 19.64 8.49
N GLN A 318 -9.47 20.13 7.92
CA GLN A 318 -8.15 19.54 8.20
C GLN A 318 -7.72 19.67 9.66
N ASP A 319 -8.37 20.54 10.45
CA ASP A 319 -8.22 20.62 11.91
C ASP A 319 -8.60 19.30 12.60
N LEU A 320 -9.57 18.55 12.08
CA LEU A 320 -9.93 17.22 12.62
C LEU A 320 -8.75 16.24 12.56
N LEU A 321 -7.85 16.38 11.59
CA LEU A 321 -6.63 15.55 11.51
C LEU A 321 -5.66 15.84 12.66
N GLN A 322 -5.68 17.05 13.22
CA GLN A 322 -4.81 17.44 14.34
C GLN A 322 -5.22 16.76 15.66
N TRP A 323 -6.50 16.42 15.79
CA TRP A 323 -7.05 15.77 16.98
C TRP A 323 -7.05 14.24 16.90
N THR A 324 -6.59 13.70 15.79
CA THR A 324 -6.44 12.28 15.56
C THR A 324 -4.96 11.88 15.56
N HIS A 325 -4.66 10.63 15.29
CA HIS A 325 -3.29 10.15 15.13
C HIS A 325 -2.63 10.56 13.80
N MET A 326 -3.24 11.52 13.07
CA MET A 326 -2.82 11.92 11.72
C MET A 326 -2.37 13.39 11.64
N ASN A 327 -1.69 13.86 12.65
CA ASN A 327 -1.20 15.24 12.76
C ASN A 327 -0.39 15.62 11.51
N PHE A 328 -0.60 16.84 11.00
CA PHE A 328 0.12 17.42 9.84
C PHE A 328 0.00 16.60 8.55
N SER A 329 -1.06 15.79 8.41
CA SER A 329 -1.18 14.87 7.27
C SER A 329 -1.73 15.53 6.00
N TYR A 330 -2.47 16.63 6.09
CA TYR A 330 -3.00 17.32 4.92
C TYR A 330 -1.95 18.23 4.28
N ASN A 331 -1.66 17.99 2.98
CA ASN A 331 -0.73 18.81 2.23
C ASN A 331 -1.29 19.09 0.83
N VAL A 332 -1.57 20.36 0.55
CA VAL A 332 -2.16 20.84 -0.71
C VAL A 332 -1.33 20.47 -1.95
N GLN A 333 -0.02 20.27 -1.81
CA GLN A 333 0.87 19.89 -2.92
C GLN A 333 0.80 18.40 -3.28
N THR A 334 0.30 17.56 -2.36
CA THR A 334 0.31 16.10 -2.52
C THR A 334 -1.05 15.42 -2.36
N VAL A 335 -2.05 16.10 -1.78
CA VAL A 335 -3.38 15.53 -1.50
C VAL A 335 -4.06 14.93 -2.74
N TRP A 336 -3.77 15.45 -3.91
CA TRP A 336 -4.32 15.02 -5.20
C TRP A 336 -3.44 14.00 -5.95
N LYS A 337 -2.36 13.47 -5.34
CA LYS A 337 -1.39 12.57 -5.98
C LYS A 337 -1.46 11.16 -5.39
N ALA A 338 -1.64 10.16 -6.25
CA ALA A 338 -1.54 8.73 -5.91
C ALA A 338 -0.57 7.96 -6.83
N PHE A 339 0.44 8.64 -7.32
CA PHE A 339 1.63 8.06 -8.00
C PHE A 339 1.30 6.91 -8.97
N GLY A 340 0.41 7.16 -9.92
CA GLY A 340 0.05 6.20 -10.97
C GLY A 340 -1.38 5.66 -10.90
N VAL A 341 -2.17 6.07 -9.90
CA VAL A 341 -3.62 5.82 -9.86
C VAL A 341 -4.36 7.11 -10.20
N PRO A 342 -5.34 7.08 -11.14
CA PRO A 342 -6.07 8.27 -11.53
C PRO A 342 -6.85 8.90 -10.37
N LEU A 343 -6.89 10.22 -10.34
CA LEU A 343 -7.75 10.98 -9.44
C LEU A 343 -9.20 10.88 -9.89
N HIS A 344 -10.14 10.86 -8.94
CA HIS A 344 -11.56 10.89 -9.22
C HIS A 344 -11.96 12.24 -9.85
N PRO A 345 -12.78 12.28 -10.92
CA PRO A 345 -13.14 13.53 -11.60
C PRO A 345 -13.72 14.60 -10.67
N GLY A 346 -14.61 14.22 -9.74
CA GLY A 346 -15.19 15.14 -8.76
C GLY A 346 -14.13 15.74 -7.83
N ALA A 347 -13.20 14.94 -7.32
CA ALA A 347 -12.08 15.41 -6.50
C ALA A 347 -11.13 16.31 -7.31
N ALA A 348 -10.84 15.93 -8.57
CA ALA A 348 -10.02 16.74 -9.46
C ALA A 348 -10.62 18.13 -9.72
N ARG A 349 -11.95 18.21 -9.88
CA ARG A 349 -12.67 19.49 -10.03
C ARG A 349 -12.42 20.37 -8.81
N TYR A 350 -12.61 19.86 -7.60
CA TYR A 350 -12.36 20.61 -6.38
C TYR A 350 -10.92 21.13 -6.29
N TYR A 351 -9.93 20.25 -6.47
CA TYR A 351 -8.52 20.65 -6.33
C TYR A 351 -8.07 21.64 -7.41
N LYS A 352 -8.65 21.62 -8.61
CA LYS A 352 -8.43 22.64 -9.65
C LYS A 352 -9.04 23.98 -9.25
N GLU A 353 -10.28 24.01 -8.76
CA GLU A 353 -10.95 25.22 -8.27
C GLU A 353 -10.17 25.88 -7.11
N ARG A 354 -9.53 25.06 -6.26
CA ARG A 354 -8.64 25.55 -5.18
C ARG A 354 -7.26 25.98 -5.66
N GLY A 355 -6.91 25.75 -6.92
CA GLY A 355 -5.59 26.06 -7.47
C GLY A 355 -4.47 25.11 -6.98
N TYR A 356 -4.81 23.96 -6.41
CA TYR A 356 -3.83 22.93 -5.97
C TYR A 356 -3.26 22.15 -7.14
N MET A 357 -4.04 22.04 -8.21
CA MET A 357 -3.66 21.45 -9.49
C MET A 357 -3.64 22.52 -10.56
N LYS A 358 -2.65 22.44 -11.45
CA LYS A 358 -2.59 23.24 -12.68
C LYS A 358 -3.38 22.59 -13.82
#